data_4faaa32e483b2b3a10beb85ee68ccb67
#
_entry.id   4faaa32e483b2b3a10beb85ee68ccb67
#
_cell.length_a   1.000
_cell.length_b   1.000
_cell.length_c   1.000
_cell.angle_alpha   90.00
_cell.angle_beta   90.00
_cell.angle_gamma   90.00
#
_symmetry.space_group_name_H-M   'P 1'
#
loop_
_entity.id
_entity.type
_entity.pdbx_description
1 polymer ?
#
loop_
_entity_poly.entity_id
_entity_poly.type
_entity_poly.pdbx_seq_one_letter_code
_entity_poly.pdbx_strand_id
1 'polypeptide(L)'
;MRVNIFTKIQLASNEIFAKGKLKRPSFVSFRGSSFILFSLFLAIILLALNFSCRRHQPEETFSLSLDTLLDKIKGGWVGQLIGCAFAAPYEHKFQSRIIPEAQPLHWSPNDLPSLLEKSPEIFDDLFVDLLFLDTLDKKGLNTQTKELARALSRAQFALKHGLQMARHNILIGLKPPRSGHWLHNPHADDNDFQKAADFIGLISPGLVAPTIKFARRWGEIMASGDGLYGGIYIACLYSLAFIHERPETLIEEALKVLPAKASFTRTISEVLENYRRFPENWQQTWQIIEKKWGEDIGCPEGVFKPLNCDAKINAAWITIGLLYGRGDFARTITITTRCGDDTDSNAAASGGIVGTLLGFKRIPAEWLQGLKEVEKFSPRGLDISFEEAPSISLKLALENIKKNGGQINGKKISFPLKKNIPPLPLEINFLDHFPRERRELNLRLSEITSETTIEFEGTGFAINGRIIKKVPEDHTYRVAMVIDGRLAGASILPAHPFLQNPTPFFHYKLRPGKHRLFLQIGEPSPKADIELKEIIIYDKKPAK
;
A
#
# COMPACT_ATOMS: atom_id res chain seq x y z
N MET A 1 -22.22 26.19 -24.22
CA MET A 1 -21.79 26.90 -25.43
C MET A 1 -21.23 25.87 -26.40
N ARG A 2 -22.08 25.31 -27.27
CA ARG A 2 -21.70 24.32 -28.29
C ARG A 2 -21.52 25.07 -29.58
N VAL A 3 -20.27 25.30 -29.99
CA VAL A 3 -19.96 25.85 -31.33
C VAL A 3 -19.81 24.69 -32.29
N ASN A 4 -20.64 24.71 -33.33
CA ASN A 4 -20.90 23.68 -34.28
C ASN A 4 -19.66 23.43 -35.16
N ILE A 5 -19.12 22.19 -35.15
CA ILE A 5 -17.94 21.74 -35.92
C ILE A 5 -18.15 21.92 -37.43
N PHE A 6 -19.40 21.96 -37.92
CA PHE A 6 -19.74 22.17 -39.33
C PHE A 6 -19.35 23.55 -39.86
N THR A 7 -19.34 24.58 -39.05
CA THR A 7 -18.99 25.95 -39.46
C THR A 7 -17.49 26.13 -39.67
N LYS A 8 -16.65 25.36 -38.99
CA LYS A 8 -15.17 25.41 -39.18
C LYS A 8 -14.67 24.68 -40.44
N ILE A 9 -15.40 23.67 -40.91
CA ILE A 9 -15.04 22.95 -42.14
C ILE A 9 -15.41 23.76 -43.38
N GLN A 10 -16.45 24.56 -43.34
CA GLN A 10 -16.91 25.38 -44.43
C GLN A 10 -16.05 26.66 -44.64
N LEU A 11 -15.39 27.14 -43.58
CA LEU A 11 -14.44 28.27 -43.66
C LEU A 11 -13.07 27.85 -44.19
N ALA A 12 -12.64 26.61 -43.92
CA ALA A 12 -11.36 26.09 -44.43
C ALA A 12 -11.41 25.74 -45.93
N SER A 13 -12.59 25.43 -46.50
CA SER A 13 -12.72 25.11 -47.92
C SER A 13 -12.73 26.38 -48.83
N ASN A 14 -13.14 27.53 -48.30
CA ASN A 14 -13.20 28.76 -49.05
C ASN A 14 -11.87 29.52 -49.19
N GLU A 15 -10.90 29.27 -48.28
CA GLU A 15 -9.56 29.87 -48.39
C GLU A 15 -8.64 29.17 -49.38
N ILE A 16 -8.92 27.91 -49.75
CA ILE A 16 -8.11 27.13 -50.71
C ILE A 16 -8.43 27.50 -52.15
N PHE A 17 -9.62 28.09 -52.45
CA PHE A 17 -10.02 28.45 -53.80
C PHE A 17 -9.65 29.88 -54.23
N ALA A 18 -9.07 30.70 -53.37
CA ALA A 18 -8.79 32.12 -53.67
C ALA A 18 -7.36 32.44 -54.09
N LYS A 19 -6.46 31.50 -54.17
CA LYS A 19 -5.08 31.77 -54.67
C LYS A 19 -4.59 30.71 -55.65
N GLY A 20 -4.52 31.07 -56.91
CA GLY A 20 -3.52 30.47 -57.78
C GLY A 20 -3.95 29.99 -59.14
N LYS A 21 -3.72 30.80 -60.11
CA LYS A 21 -3.65 30.51 -61.57
C LYS A 21 -2.99 29.14 -61.84
N LEU A 22 -3.73 28.22 -62.48
CA LEU A 22 -3.10 27.16 -63.26
C LEU A 22 -3.92 26.88 -64.53
N LYS A 23 -3.19 26.78 -65.67
CA LYS A 23 -3.70 26.56 -67.03
C LYS A 23 -4.44 25.22 -67.12
N ARG A 24 -5.51 25.21 -67.96
CA ARG A 24 -6.26 24.00 -68.34
C ARG A 24 -5.38 23.04 -69.15
N PRO A 25 -5.29 21.76 -68.79
CA PRO A 25 -4.95 20.70 -69.71
C PRO A 25 -6.22 19.97 -70.14
N SER A 26 -6.11 19.49 -71.41
CA SER A 26 -7.10 18.83 -72.19
C SER A 26 -7.72 17.56 -71.56
N PHE A 27 -8.99 17.32 -71.94
CA PHE A 27 -9.77 16.13 -71.62
C PHE A 27 -9.05 14.82 -71.94
N VAL A 28 -8.80 13.99 -70.96
CA VAL A 28 -8.61 12.54 -71.08
C VAL A 28 -9.63 11.89 -70.20
N SER A 29 -10.47 11.04 -70.76
CA SER A 29 -11.52 10.27 -70.17
C SER A 29 -10.95 9.29 -69.13
N PHE A 30 -11.24 9.48 -67.82
CA PHE A 30 -10.98 8.50 -66.75
C PHE A 30 -12.29 7.99 -66.17
N ARG A 31 -12.82 6.88 -66.71
CA ARG A 31 -13.99 6.15 -66.18
C ARG A 31 -13.66 5.21 -65.03
N GLY A 32 -12.45 5.27 -64.45
CA GLY A 32 -12.02 4.37 -63.35
C GLY A 32 -11.93 5.00 -61.95
N SER A 33 -11.76 6.32 -61.83
CA SER A 33 -11.43 6.97 -60.53
C SER A 33 -12.63 7.19 -59.64
N SER A 34 -13.86 7.27 -60.14
CA SER A 34 -15.07 7.48 -59.33
C SER A 34 -15.47 6.24 -58.52
N PHE A 35 -15.16 5.04 -59.03
CA PHE A 35 -15.48 3.79 -58.33
C PHE A 35 -14.56 3.53 -57.14
N ILE A 36 -13.28 3.90 -57.27
CA ILE A 36 -12.29 3.75 -56.18
C ILE A 36 -12.56 4.75 -55.08
N LEU A 37 -12.91 6.00 -55.39
CA LEU A 37 -13.29 7.01 -54.39
C LEU A 37 -14.59 6.66 -53.68
N PHE A 38 -15.57 6.11 -54.38
CA PHE A 38 -16.83 5.66 -53.79
C PHE A 38 -16.61 4.43 -52.90
N SER A 39 -15.76 3.48 -53.28
CA SER A 39 -15.39 2.31 -52.50
C SER A 39 -14.59 2.69 -51.24
N LEU A 40 -13.69 3.66 -51.32
CA LEU A 40 -12.96 4.21 -50.15
C LEU A 40 -13.91 4.96 -49.21
N PHE A 41 -14.84 5.73 -49.73
CA PHE A 41 -15.83 6.45 -48.93
C PHE A 41 -16.81 5.48 -48.22
N LEU A 42 -17.24 4.41 -48.90
CA LEU A 42 -18.05 3.35 -48.32
C LEU A 42 -17.28 2.55 -47.26
N ALA A 43 -15.98 2.27 -47.47
CA ALA A 43 -15.11 1.62 -46.51
C ALA A 43 -14.89 2.50 -45.27
N ILE A 44 -14.73 3.81 -45.41
CA ILE A 44 -14.62 4.76 -44.29
C ILE A 44 -15.96 4.86 -43.52
N ILE A 45 -17.09 4.85 -44.24
CA ILE A 45 -18.42 4.83 -43.58
C ILE A 45 -18.63 3.49 -42.84
N LEU A 46 -18.26 2.36 -43.42
CA LEU A 46 -18.33 1.05 -42.79
C LEU A 46 -17.36 0.94 -41.60
N LEU A 47 -16.17 1.52 -41.69
CA LEU A 47 -15.25 1.66 -40.57
C LEU A 47 -15.81 2.60 -39.50
N ALA A 48 -16.39 3.73 -39.85
CA ALA A 48 -17.04 4.66 -38.91
C ALA A 48 -18.28 4.04 -38.26
N LEU A 49 -19.07 3.26 -39.00
CA LEU A 49 -20.22 2.51 -38.47
C LEU A 49 -19.78 1.35 -37.55
N ASN A 50 -18.68 0.67 -37.86
CA ASN A 50 -18.09 -0.33 -36.95
C ASN A 50 -17.45 0.30 -35.71
N PHE A 51 -16.91 1.52 -35.80
CA PHE A 51 -16.48 2.27 -34.60
C PHE A 51 -17.65 2.83 -33.78
N SER A 52 -18.80 3.17 -34.42
CA SER A 52 -20.04 3.60 -33.70
C SER A 52 -20.82 2.44 -33.12
N CYS A 53 -20.67 1.23 -33.65
CA CYS A 53 -21.28 -0.01 -33.17
C CYS A 53 -20.34 -0.83 -32.27
N ARG A 54 -19.44 -0.21 -31.50
CA ARG A 54 -19.08 -0.82 -30.22
C ARG A 54 -20.38 -0.78 -29.39
N ARG A 55 -21.16 -1.86 -29.49
CA ARG A 55 -22.27 -2.14 -28.56
C ARG A 55 -21.73 -1.84 -27.18
N HIS A 56 -22.27 -0.83 -26.51
CA HIS A 56 -22.20 -0.71 -25.07
C HIS A 56 -22.78 -2.04 -24.59
N GLN A 57 -21.91 -3.00 -24.27
CA GLN A 57 -22.38 -4.13 -23.49
C GLN A 57 -22.92 -3.49 -22.20
N PRO A 58 -24.16 -3.77 -21.83
CA PRO A 58 -24.71 -3.23 -20.58
C PRO A 58 -23.73 -3.61 -19.47
N GLU A 59 -23.23 -2.61 -18.73
CA GLU A 59 -22.35 -2.85 -17.59
C GLU A 59 -23.10 -3.80 -16.64
N GLU A 60 -22.46 -4.89 -16.26
CA GLU A 60 -23.05 -5.82 -15.30
C GLU A 60 -23.34 -5.07 -14.01
N THR A 61 -24.58 -5.15 -13.55
CA THR A 61 -25.03 -4.45 -12.34
C THR A 61 -25.06 -5.43 -11.18
N PHE A 62 -24.32 -5.14 -10.12
CA PHE A 62 -24.38 -5.86 -8.86
C PHE A 62 -25.41 -5.22 -7.94
N SER A 63 -26.07 -6.04 -7.10
CA SER A 63 -27.06 -5.54 -6.13
C SER A 63 -26.94 -6.27 -4.80
N LEU A 64 -27.06 -5.52 -3.70
CA LEU A 64 -27.15 -6.07 -2.34
C LEU A 64 -28.06 -5.21 -1.48
N SER A 65 -28.42 -5.71 -0.30
CA SER A 65 -29.19 -4.93 0.68
C SER A 65 -28.27 -4.01 1.50
N LEU A 66 -28.85 -2.92 2.03
CA LEU A 66 -28.17 -2.05 2.98
C LEU A 66 -27.71 -2.82 4.22
N ASP A 67 -28.56 -3.73 4.72
CA ASP A 67 -28.25 -4.56 5.89
C ASP A 67 -27.07 -5.49 5.61
N THR A 68 -26.98 -6.08 4.40
CA THR A 68 -25.84 -6.91 3.97
C THR A 68 -24.57 -6.08 3.81
N LEU A 69 -24.66 -4.87 3.26
CA LEU A 69 -23.51 -3.99 3.11
C LEU A 69 -22.92 -3.63 4.47
N LEU A 70 -23.75 -3.21 5.43
CA LEU A 70 -23.30 -2.90 6.79
C LEU A 70 -22.73 -4.13 7.50
N ASP A 71 -23.38 -5.30 7.36
CA ASP A 71 -22.93 -6.56 7.96
C ASP A 71 -21.51 -6.94 7.46
N LYS A 72 -21.26 -6.83 6.16
CA LYS A 72 -19.95 -7.08 5.56
C LYS A 72 -18.90 -6.05 5.99
N ILE A 73 -19.23 -4.76 6.04
CA ILE A 73 -18.33 -3.71 6.54
C ILE A 73 -17.97 -3.98 8.01
N LYS A 74 -18.95 -4.31 8.86
CA LYS A 74 -18.69 -4.64 10.27
C LYS A 74 -17.85 -5.91 10.39
N GLY A 75 -18.10 -6.92 9.53
CA GLY A 75 -17.27 -8.13 9.46
C GLY A 75 -15.82 -7.81 9.15
N GLY A 76 -15.53 -6.86 8.27
CA GLY A 76 -14.18 -6.42 7.94
C GLY A 76 -13.47 -5.79 9.13
N TRP A 77 -14.06 -4.79 9.78
CA TRP A 77 -13.47 -4.13 10.96
C TRP A 77 -13.24 -5.08 12.13
N VAL A 78 -14.23 -5.92 12.42
CA VAL A 78 -14.11 -6.88 13.55
C VAL A 78 -13.13 -8.00 13.21
N GLY A 79 -13.12 -8.49 11.98
CA GLY A 79 -12.16 -9.51 11.55
C GLY A 79 -10.71 -9.03 11.62
N GLN A 80 -10.45 -7.77 11.26
CA GLN A 80 -9.16 -7.12 11.38
C GLN A 80 -8.72 -7.03 12.85
N LEU A 81 -9.59 -6.54 13.73
CA LEU A 81 -9.30 -6.40 15.16
C LEU A 81 -9.00 -7.74 15.82
N ILE A 82 -9.78 -8.79 15.53
CA ILE A 82 -9.57 -10.14 16.04
C ILE A 82 -8.27 -10.74 15.50
N GLY A 83 -8.04 -10.64 14.19
CA GLY A 83 -6.84 -11.18 13.57
C GLY A 83 -5.57 -10.60 14.16
N CYS A 84 -5.52 -9.27 14.35
CA CYS A 84 -4.42 -8.58 15.02
C CYS A 84 -4.19 -9.13 16.44
N ALA A 85 -5.23 -9.13 17.27
CA ALA A 85 -5.12 -9.56 18.67
C ALA A 85 -4.72 -11.05 18.81
N PHE A 86 -5.26 -11.91 17.94
CA PHE A 86 -4.93 -13.34 17.94
C PHE A 86 -3.46 -13.62 17.63
N ALA A 87 -2.90 -12.87 16.69
CA ALA A 87 -1.56 -13.12 16.18
C ALA A 87 -0.46 -12.29 16.87
N ALA A 88 -0.83 -11.21 17.57
CA ALA A 88 0.09 -10.33 18.31
C ALA A 88 1.10 -11.06 19.24
N PRO A 89 0.74 -12.14 19.97
CA PRO A 89 1.70 -12.86 20.80
C PRO A 89 2.86 -13.49 20.02
N TYR A 90 2.75 -13.59 18.69
CA TYR A 90 3.71 -14.26 17.82
C TYR A 90 4.48 -13.28 16.91
N GLU A 91 4.15 -11.98 16.93
CA GLU A 91 4.77 -10.92 16.13
C GLU A 91 6.30 -11.01 16.20
N HIS A 92 6.95 -11.14 15.03
CA HIS A 92 8.41 -11.20 14.85
C HIS A 92 9.16 -12.28 15.68
N LYS A 93 8.45 -13.26 16.28
CA LYS A 93 9.09 -14.38 16.99
C LYS A 93 9.50 -15.53 16.09
N PHE A 94 8.87 -15.64 14.93
CA PHE A 94 9.10 -16.68 13.93
C PHE A 94 9.48 -16.04 12.59
N GLN A 95 10.62 -15.38 12.57
CA GLN A 95 11.12 -14.70 11.37
C GLN A 95 11.67 -15.72 10.38
N SER A 96 11.24 -15.64 9.10
CA SER A 96 11.59 -16.58 8.03
C SER A 96 11.35 -18.05 8.38
N ARG A 97 10.33 -18.35 9.17
CA ARG A 97 9.95 -19.72 9.55
C ARG A 97 8.51 -19.83 10.01
N ILE A 98 7.90 -20.96 9.69
CA ILE A 98 6.54 -21.28 10.16
C ILE A 98 6.51 -21.55 11.67
N ILE A 99 5.38 -21.19 12.29
CA ILE A 99 5.04 -21.66 13.64
C ILE A 99 4.62 -23.12 13.56
N PRO A 100 5.33 -24.05 14.23
CA PRO A 100 5.02 -25.47 14.16
C PRO A 100 3.59 -25.80 14.61
N GLU A 101 2.96 -26.80 14.00
CA GLU A 101 1.61 -27.21 14.42
C GLU A 101 1.55 -27.72 15.85
N ALA A 102 2.65 -28.31 16.35
CA ALA A 102 2.78 -28.73 17.75
C ALA A 102 2.72 -27.55 18.75
N GLN A 103 2.96 -26.33 18.30
CA GLN A 103 2.78 -25.13 19.12
C GLN A 103 1.31 -24.70 19.05
N PRO A 104 0.55 -24.73 20.16
CA PRO A 104 -0.82 -24.26 20.15
C PRO A 104 -0.85 -22.74 19.95
N LEU A 105 -1.81 -22.29 19.17
CA LEU A 105 -2.19 -20.88 19.10
C LEU A 105 -3.43 -20.69 19.99
N HIS A 106 -3.34 -19.78 20.93
CA HIS A 106 -4.38 -19.57 21.93
C HIS A 106 -5.24 -18.37 21.59
N TRP A 107 -6.53 -18.48 21.87
CA TRP A 107 -7.49 -17.39 21.84
C TRP A 107 -8.40 -17.50 23.08
N SER A 108 -8.55 -16.40 23.80
CA SER A 108 -9.45 -16.32 24.97
C SER A 108 -10.24 -15.03 24.97
N PRO A 109 -11.40 -14.99 25.66
CA PRO A 109 -12.24 -13.79 25.77
C PRO A 109 -11.51 -12.55 26.30
N ASN A 110 -10.46 -12.75 27.07
CA ASN A 110 -9.72 -11.65 27.72
C ASN A 110 -8.53 -11.14 26.90
N ASP A 111 -8.19 -11.80 25.78
CA ASP A 111 -6.99 -11.44 25.01
C ASP A 111 -7.12 -10.06 24.39
N LEU A 112 -8.24 -9.79 23.71
CA LEU A 112 -8.49 -8.50 23.07
C LEU A 112 -8.54 -7.33 24.07
N PRO A 113 -9.34 -7.37 25.18
CA PRO A 113 -9.32 -6.32 26.19
C PRO A 113 -7.97 -6.11 26.83
N SER A 114 -7.27 -7.20 27.20
CA SER A 114 -5.96 -7.14 27.85
C SER A 114 -4.89 -6.53 26.96
N LEU A 115 -4.88 -6.85 25.66
CA LEU A 115 -3.92 -6.26 24.71
C LEU A 115 -4.17 -4.76 24.54
N LEU A 116 -5.42 -4.34 24.34
CA LEU A 116 -5.76 -2.91 24.19
C LEU A 116 -5.45 -2.09 25.46
N GLU A 117 -5.57 -2.69 26.64
CA GLU A 117 -5.24 -2.02 27.90
C GLU A 117 -3.72 -1.89 28.11
N LYS A 118 -2.96 -2.98 27.85
CA LYS A 118 -1.54 -3.08 28.24
C LYS A 118 -0.57 -2.73 27.13
N SER A 119 -0.95 -2.94 25.88
CA SER A 119 -0.08 -2.79 24.71
C SER A 119 -0.88 -2.28 23.49
N PRO A 120 -1.58 -1.12 23.63
CA PRO A 120 -2.41 -0.60 22.54
C PRO A 120 -1.62 -0.31 21.24
N GLU A 121 -0.30 -0.15 21.33
CA GLU A 121 0.59 0.06 20.20
C GLU A 121 0.66 -1.12 19.21
N ILE A 122 0.18 -2.29 19.59
CA ILE A 122 0.03 -3.47 18.71
C ILE A 122 -1.02 -3.18 17.61
N PHE A 123 -2.00 -2.34 17.92
CA PHE A 123 -3.07 -1.98 17.00
C PHE A 123 -2.77 -0.72 16.16
N ASP A 124 -1.48 -0.35 16.02
CA ASP A 124 -1.06 0.86 15.29
C ASP A 124 -1.58 0.89 13.84
N ASP A 125 -1.67 -0.25 13.19
CA ASP A 125 -2.22 -0.39 11.84
C ASP A 125 -3.69 0.04 11.77
N LEU A 126 -4.52 -0.51 12.66
CA LEU A 126 -5.93 -0.13 12.77
C LEU A 126 -6.09 1.36 13.15
N PHE A 127 -5.16 1.89 13.92
CA PHE A 127 -5.19 3.30 14.31
C PHE A 127 -4.93 4.23 13.12
N VAL A 128 -4.09 3.81 12.16
CA VAL A 128 -3.88 4.55 10.92
C VAL A 128 -5.12 4.49 10.02
N ASP A 129 -5.78 3.34 9.93
CA ASP A 129 -7.06 3.20 9.22
C ASP A 129 -8.14 4.12 9.82
N LEU A 130 -8.27 4.11 11.16
CA LEU A 130 -9.20 5.01 11.87
C LEU A 130 -8.84 6.49 11.68
N LEU A 131 -7.56 6.86 11.69
CA LEU A 131 -7.09 8.23 11.44
C LEU A 131 -7.51 8.74 10.06
N PHE A 132 -7.34 7.91 9.04
CA PHE A 132 -7.72 8.28 7.70
C PHE A 132 -9.24 8.28 7.53
N LEU A 133 -9.94 7.32 8.11
CA LEU A 133 -11.40 7.26 8.11
C LEU A 133 -12.02 8.49 8.79
N ASP A 134 -11.54 8.88 9.98
CA ASP A 134 -11.95 10.09 10.71
C ASP A 134 -11.71 11.36 9.87
N THR A 135 -10.54 11.43 9.21
CA THR A 135 -10.23 12.54 8.31
C THR A 135 -11.20 12.62 7.12
N LEU A 136 -11.58 11.46 6.55
CA LEU A 136 -12.55 11.40 5.46
C LEU A 136 -13.97 11.68 5.92
N ASP A 137 -14.35 11.26 7.12
CA ASP A 137 -15.66 11.58 7.70
C ASP A 137 -15.86 13.08 7.84
N LYS A 138 -14.83 13.79 8.32
CA LYS A 138 -14.83 15.25 8.53
C LYS A 138 -14.72 16.04 7.21
N LYS A 139 -14.09 15.50 6.16
CA LYS A 139 -13.74 16.27 4.94
C LYS A 139 -14.34 15.70 3.64
N GLY A 140 -14.93 14.50 3.68
CA GLY A 140 -15.52 13.79 2.54
C GLY A 140 -14.50 13.09 1.63
N LEU A 141 -15.00 12.28 0.70
CA LEU A 141 -14.19 11.47 -0.24
C LEU A 141 -13.29 12.26 -1.19
N ASN A 142 -13.54 13.57 -1.36
CA ASN A 142 -12.69 14.43 -2.19
C ASN A 142 -11.47 14.97 -1.45
N THR A 143 -11.25 14.56 -0.20
CA THR A 143 -10.12 14.96 0.64
C THR A 143 -8.81 14.84 -0.12
N GLN A 144 -8.02 15.91 -0.14
CA GLN A 144 -6.76 15.94 -0.85
C GLN A 144 -5.69 15.17 -0.08
N THR A 145 -4.74 14.55 -0.79
CA THR A 145 -3.61 13.81 -0.20
C THR A 145 -2.87 14.60 0.88
N LYS A 146 -2.70 15.90 0.69
CA LYS A 146 -2.06 16.80 1.69
C LYS A 146 -2.78 16.84 3.04
N GLU A 147 -4.09 16.64 3.06
CA GLU A 147 -4.87 16.64 4.31
C GLU A 147 -4.67 15.35 5.11
N LEU A 148 -4.64 14.20 4.42
CA LEU A 148 -4.29 12.91 5.03
C LEU A 148 -2.83 12.90 5.50
N ALA A 149 -1.91 13.43 4.69
CA ALA A 149 -0.52 13.59 5.08
C ALA A 149 -0.38 14.47 6.34
N ARG A 150 -1.16 15.56 6.43
CA ARG A 150 -1.19 16.40 7.64
C ARG A 150 -1.77 15.66 8.84
N ALA A 151 -2.82 14.85 8.67
CA ALA A 151 -3.36 14.00 9.72
C ALA A 151 -2.30 13.02 10.24
N LEU A 152 -1.64 12.30 9.32
CA LEU A 152 -0.54 11.38 9.66
C LEU A 152 0.59 12.06 10.44
N SER A 153 1.01 13.26 10.01
CA SER A 153 2.07 14.00 10.69
C SER A 153 1.73 14.42 12.12
N ARG A 154 0.44 14.48 12.45
CA ARG A 154 -0.10 14.88 13.77
C ARG A 154 -0.61 13.71 14.62
N ALA A 155 -0.50 12.49 14.13
CA ALA A 155 -0.92 11.30 14.86
C ALA A 155 -0.26 11.26 16.25
N GLN A 156 -1.05 10.97 17.29
CA GLN A 156 -0.61 10.95 18.70
C GLN A 156 -0.30 9.53 19.20
N PHE A 157 0.01 8.63 18.27
CA PHE A 157 0.42 7.25 18.54
C PHE A 157 1.68 6.90 17.76
N ALA A 158 2.32 5.81 18.15
CA ALA A 158 3.53 5.32 17.47
C ALA A 158 3.22 4.94 16.02
N LEU A 159 4.17 5.20 15.15
CA LEU A 159 4.19 4.70 13.78
C LEU A 159 5.50 3.94 13.58
N LYS A 160 5.50 2.95 12.70
CA LYS A 160 6.67 2.11 12.42
C LYS A 160 7.14 2.35 10.98
N HIS A 161 8.34 1.92 10.66
CA HIS A 161 8.92 1.81 9.30
C HIS A 161 8.55 2.95 8.32
N GLY A 162 7.95 2.61 7.19
CA GLY A 162 7.59 3.55 6.12
C GLY A 162 6.60 4.64 6.53
N LEU A 163 5.65 4.33 7.42
CA LEU A 163 4.73 5.31 8.01
C LEU A 163 5.46 6.32 8.88
N GLN A 164 6.40 5.87 9.73
CA GLN A 164 7.20 6.75 10.57
C GLN A 164 8.13 7.63 9.73
N MET A 165 8.75 7.06 8.70
CA MET A 165 9.58 7.83 7.77
C MET A 165 8.76 8.86 6.99
N ALA A 166 7.56 8.50 6.55
CA ALA A 166 6.62 9.43 5.90
C ALA A 166 6.24 10.59 6.81
N ARG A 167 5.93 10.32 8.10
CA ARG A 167 5.69 11.36 9.12
C ARG A 167 6.87 12.30 9.22
N HIS A 168 8.08 11.77 9.36
CA HIS A 168 9.30 12.55 9.42
C HIS A 168 9.45 13.45 8.18
N ASN A 169 9.32 12.86 6.99
CA ASN A 169 9.43 13.58 5.72
C ASN A 169 8.41 14.74 5.61
N ILE A 170 7.17 14.51 6.01
CA ILE A 170 6.13 15.55 5.98
C ILE A 170 6.47 16.67 6.95
N LEU A 171 6.94 16.35 8.16
CA LEU A 171 7.32 17.35 9.18
C LEU A 171 8.49 18.22 8.73
N ILE A 172 9.45 17.69 7.97
CA ILE A 172 10.56 18.47 7.39
C ILE A 172 10.19 19.15 6.05
N GLY A 173 8.92 19.07 5.62
CA GLY A 173 8.40 19.78 4.44
C GLY A 173 8.36 18.99 3.13
N LEU A 174 8.74 17.73 3.12
CA LEU A 174 8.57 16.88 1.94
C LEU A 174 7.09 16.49 1.77
N LYS A 175 6.55 16.75 0.58
CA LYS A 175 5.14 16.50 0.26
C LYS A 175 4.97 15.18 -0.51
N PRO A 176 3.82 14.47 -0.37
CA PRO A 176 3.50 13.37 -1.28
C PRO A 176 3.52 13.80 -2.75
N PRO A 177 3.98 12.95 -3.68
CA PRO A 177 4.42 11.56 -3.47
C PRO A 177 5.88 11.41 -2.97
N ARG A 178 6.63 12.54 -2.85
CA ARG A 178 8.05 12.46 -2.44
C ARG A 178 8.25 11.89 -1.03
N SER A 179 7.31 12.10 -0.11
CA SER A 179 7.39 11.58 1.26
C SER A 179 7.41 10.05 1.33
N GLY A 180 6.71 9.36 0.41
CA GLY A 180 6.67 7.90 0.33
C GLY A 180 7.62 7.29 -0.70
N HIS A 181 8.26 8.12 -1.54
CA HIS A 181 9.12 7.61 -2.61
C HIS A 181 10.46 7.10 -2.05
N TRP A 182 10.94 5.94 -2.52
CA TRP A 182 12.12 5.24 -2.01
C TRP A 182 13.41 6.09 -1.89
N LEU A 183 13.59 7.12 -2.71
CA LEU A 183 14.72 8.05 -2.59
C LEU A 183 14.70 8.88 -1.30
N HIS A 184 13.56 8.95 -0.64
CA HIS A 184 13.35 9.73 0.58
C HIS A 184 12.77 8.89 1.72
N ASN A 185 12.35 7.67 1.41
CA ASN A 185 11.82 6.71 2.36
C ASN A 185 12.47 5.34 2.11
N PRO A 186 13.50 4.95 2.86
CA PRO A 186 14.16 3.66 2.70
C PRO A 186 13.24 2.46 3.00
N HIS A 187 12.06 2.71 3.59
CA HIS A 187 11.04 1.75 3.91
C HIS A 187 9.85 1.75 2.93
N ALA A 188 10.06 2.28 1.72
CA ALA A 188 8.98 2.44 0.74
C ALA A 188 8.37 1.12 0.23
N ASP A 189 9.10 0.01 0.33
CA ASP A 189 8.66 -1.34 -0.04
C ASP A 189 8.14 -2.17 1.14
N ASP A 190 8.15 -1.61 2.36
CA ASP A 190 7.63 -2.27 3.54
C ASP A 190 6.10 -2.41 3.47
N ASN A 191 5.54 -3.28 4.29
CA ASN A 191 4.11 -3.58 4.31
C ASN A 191 3.22 -2.52 4.99
N ASP A 192 3.76 -1.37 5.37
CA ASP A 192 3.02 -0.31 6.09
C ASP A 192 1.77 0.19 5.35
N PHE A 193 1.85 0.38 4.04
CA PHE A 193 0.65 0.75 3.31
C PHE A 193 -0.31 -0.43 3.12
N GLN A 194 0.19 -1.65 3.07
CA GLN A 194 -0.63 -2.86 3.07
C GLN A 194 -1.49 -2.96 4.33
N LYS A 195 -0.97 -2.56 5.48
CA LYS A 195 -1.63 -2.52 6.77
C LYS A 195 -2.63 -1.36 6.91
N ALA A 196 -2.42 -0.25 6.20
CA ALA A 196 -3.21 0.99 6.25
C ALA A 196 -4.11 1.18 5.01
N ALA A 197 -4.53 0.10 4.35
CA ALA A 197 -5.32 0.14 3.12
C ALA A 197 -6.71 -0.50 3.25
N ASP A 198 -6.99 -1.14 4.35
CA ASP A 198 -8.18 -1.96 4.61
C ASP A 198 -9.46 -1.13 4.50
N PHE A 199 -9.50 0.03 5.17
CA PHE A 199 -10.64 0.93 5.13
C PHE A 199 -10.97 1.41 3.70
N ILE A 200 -9.98 1.49 2.81
CA ILE A 200 -10.17 1.92 1.40
C ILE A 200 -11.09 0.95 0.66
N GLY A 201 -10.86 -0.35 0.86
CA GLY A 201 -11.73 -1.38 0.29
C GLY A 201 -13.11 -1.37 0.93
N LEU A 202 -13.20 -1.19 2.26
CA LEU A 202 -14.47 -1.12 3.00
C LEU A 202 -15.36 0.05 2.57
N ILE A 203 -14.78 1.20 2.20
CA ILE A 203 -15.54 2.35 1.66
C ILE A 203 -15.74 2.31 0.13
N SER A 204 -15.28 1.24 -0.53
CA SER A 204 -15.35 1.08 -1.99
C SER A 204 -15.88 -0.29 -2.41
N PRO A 205 -17.03 -0.77 -1.88
CA PRO A 205 -17.53 -2.13 -2.08
C PRO A 205 -17.78 -2.44 -3.55
N GLY A 206 -17.03 -3.42 -4.10
CA GLY A 206 -17.09 -3.83 -5.50
C GLY A 206 -16.61 -2.79 -6.53
N LEU A 207 -16.17 -1.63 -6.07
CA LEU A 207 -15.76 -0.49 -6.92
C LEU A 207 -14.24 -0.48 -7.15
N VAL A 208 -13.71 -1.46 -7.88
CA VAL A 208 -12.25 -1.65 -8.05
C VAL A 208 -11.54 -0.41 -8.59
N ALA A 209 -12.09 0.28 -9.59
CA ALA A 209 -11.45 1.47 -10.17
C ALA A 209 -11.37 2.66 -9.17
N PRO A 210 -12.42 3.02 -8.41
CA PRO A 210 -12.33 3.95 -7.28
C PRO A 210 -11.34 3.49 -6.20
N THR A 211 -11.33 2.19 -5.85
CA THR A 211 -10.39 1.62 -4.87
C THR A 211 -8.95 1.90 -5.27
N ILE A 212 -8.55 1.57 -6.49
CA ILE A 212 -7.21 1.82 -7.03
C ILE A 212 -6.88 3.31 -6.99
N LYS A 213 -7.82 4.16 -7.40
CA LYS A 213 -7.63 5.61 -7.41
C LYS A 213 -7.36 6.17 -6.01
N PHE A 214 -8.09 5.71 -5.00
CA PHE A 214 -7.88 6.11 -3.61
C PHE A 214 -6.59 5.51 -3.06
N ALA A 215 -6.39 4.21 -3.21
CA ALA A 215 -5.23 3.51 -2.70
C ALA A 215 -3.92 4.08 -3.27
N ARG A 216 -3.83 4.29 -4.59
CA ARG A 216 -2.67 4.93 -5.19
C ARG A 216 -2.41 6.32 -4.61
N ARG A 217 -3.44 7.17 -4.60
CA ARG A 217 -3.32 8.56 -4.17
C ARG A 217 -2.94 8.70 -2.68
N TRP A 218 -3.44 7.81 -1.83
CA TRP A 218 -3.19 7.87 -0.39
C TRP A 218 -1.95 7.07 0.00
N GLY A 219 -1.68 5.95 -0.67
CA GLY A 219 -0.48 5.16 -0.46
C GLY A 219 0.82 5.89 -0.82
N GLU A 220 0.79 6.76 -1.84
CA GLU A 220 1.93 7.61 -2.21
C GLU A 220 2.38 8.57 -1.07
N ILE A 221 1.65 8.66 0.04
CA ILE A 221 2.11 9.37 1.24
C ILE A 221 3.30 8.66 1.88
N MET A 222 3.29 7.31 1.89
CA MET A 222 4.19 6.47 2.68
C MET A 222 4.93 5.38 1.91
N ALA A 223 4.49 5.05 0.70
CA ALA A 223 5.00 3.92 -0.09
C ALA A 223 5.18 4.27 -1.57
N SER A 224 5.99 3.49 -2.26
CA SER A 224 6.16 3.46 -3.72
C SER A 224 6.45 2.01 -4.16
N GLY A 225 6.48 1.71 -5.47
CA GLY A 225 6.82 0.38 -5.97
C GLY A 225 6.02 -0.76 -5.35
N ASP A 226 6.70 -1.80 -4.87
CA ASP A 226 6.07 -2.99 -4.31
C ASP A 226 5.29 -2.71 -3.03
N GLY A 227 5.70 -1.77 -2.17
CA GLY A 227 4.93 -1.34 -1.01
C GLY A 227 3.60 -0.70 -1.38
N LEU A 228 3.59 0.13 -2.43
CA LEU A 228 2.36 0.72 -2.96
C LEU A 228 1.45 -0.34 -3.58
N TYR A 229 2.00 -1.32 -4.32
CA TYR A 229 1.23 -2.43 -4.89
C TYR A 229 0.63 -3.31 -3.81
N GLY A 230 1.34 -3.52 -2.69
CA GLY A 230 0.83 -4.25 -1.53
C GLY A 230 -0.46 -3.65 -0.97
N GLY A 231 -0.48 -2.35 -0.70
CA GLY A 231 -1.68 -1.68 -0.21
C GLY A 231 -2.81 -1.65 -1.24
N ILE A 232 -2.51 -1.44 -2.53
CA ILE A 232 -3.52 -1.51 -3.60
C ILE A 232 -4.13 -2.92 -3.68
N TYR A 233 -3.31 -3.96 -3.55
CA TYR A 233 -3.76 -5.35 -3.54
C TYR A 233 -4.72 -5.62 -2.39
N ILE A 234 -4.34 -5.27 -1.16
CA ILE A 234 -5.20 -5.45 0.02
C ILE A 234 -6.51 -4.67 -0.11
N ALA A 235 -6.46 -3.39 -0.49
CA ALA A 235 -7.66 -2.59 -0.72
C ALA A 235 -8.60 -3.24 -1.78
N CYS A 236 -8.03 -3.79 -2.85
CA CYS A 236 -8.80 -4.51 -3.87
C CYS A 236 -9.41 -5.80 -3.34
N LEU A 237 -8.70 -6.59 -2.52
CA LEU A 237 -9.24 -7.81 -1.89
C LEU A 237 -10.46 -7.48 -1.02
N TYR A 238 -10.39 -6.46 -0.16
CA TYR A 238 -11.52 -5.99 0.62
C TYR A 238 -12.69 -5.52 -0.25
N SER A 239 -12.42 -4.71 -1.27
CA SER A 239 -13.45 -4.24 -2.20
C SER A 239 -14.15 -5.39 -2.92
N LEU A 240 -13.39 -6.37 -3.42
CA LEU A 240 -13.90 -7.53 -4.15
C LEU A 240 -14.65 -8.52 -3.24
N ALA A 241 -14.35 -8.57 -1.92
CA ALA A 241 -15.03 -9.42 -0.96
C ALA A 241 -16.53 -9.08 -0.77
N PHE A 242 -16.98 -7.91 -1.23
CA PHE A 242 -18.40 -7.57 -1.25
C PHE A 242 -19.19 -8.28 -2.36
N ILE A 243 -18.53 -8.62 -3.47
CA ILE A 243 -19.18 -9.09 -4.71
C ILE A 243 -18.82 -10.53 -5.11
N HIS A 244 -17.83 -11.12 -4.45
CA HIS A 244 -17.42 -12.50 -4.68
C HIS A 244 -17.53 -13.31 -3.39
N GLU A 245 -17.57 -14.65 -3.52
CA GLU A 245 -17.71 -15.59 -2.39
C GLU A 245 -16.45 -16.44 -2.18
N ARG A 246 -15.56 -16.50 -3.16
CA ARG A 246 -14.38 -17.37 -3.14
C ARG A 246 -13.09 -16.56 -3.06
N PRO A 247 -12.21 -16.81 -2.06
CA PRO A 247 -10.92 -16.12 -1.94
C PRO A 247 -10.05 -16.19 -3.20
N GLU A 248 -10.02 -17.34 -3.89
CA GLU A 248 -9.25 -17.49 -5.14
C GLU A 248 -9.66 -16.45 -6.19
N THR A 249 -10.98 -16.22 -6.36
CA THR A 249 -11.48 -15.23 -7.32
C THR A 249 -11.09 -13.81 -6.93
N LEU A 250 -11.08 -13.47 -5.63
CA LEU A 250 -10.61 -12.17 -5.14
C LEU A 250 -9.17 -11.91 -5.57
N ILE A 251 -8.31 -12.91 -5.36
CA ILE A 251 -6.88 -12.84 -5.66
C ILE A 251 -6.64 -12.70 -7.16
N GLU A 252 -7.31 -13.52 -7.98
CA GLU A 252 -7.21 -13.46 -9.44
C GLU A 252 -7.62 -12.08 -9.99
N GLU A 253 -8.74 -11.52 -9.50
CA GLU A 253 -9.21 -10.21 -9.95
C GLU A 253 -8.30 -9.07 -9.46
N ALA A 254 -7.80 -9.14 -8.23
CA ALA A 254 -6.87 -8.14 -7.70
C ALA A 254 -5.51 -8.14 -8.42
N LEU A 255 -5.02 -9.30 -8.87
CA LEU A 255 -3.79 -9.38 -9.65
C LEU A 255 -3.90 -8.71 -11.03
N LYS A 256 -5.09 -8.68 -11.65
CA LYS A 256 -5.28 -8.10 -12.99
C LYS A 256 -4.98 -6.60 -13.06
N VAL A 257 -5.08 -5.88 -11.94
CA VAL A 257 -4.86 -4.44 -11.90
C VAL A 257 -3.42 -4.06 -11.57
N LEU A 258 -2.58 -5.03 -11.22
CA LEU A 258 -1.17 -4.82 -10.90
C LEU A 258 -0.28 -5.08 -12.12
N PRO A 259 0.89 -4.41 -12.22
CA PRO A 259 1.80 -4.63 -13.34
C PRO A 259 2.44 -6.01 -13.26
N ALA A 260 2.23 -6.87 -14.27
CA ALA A 260 2.66 -8.27 -14.28
C ALA A 260 4.18 -8.48 -14.08
N LYS A 261 5.01 -7.44 -14.34
CA LYS A 261 6.47 -7.50 -14.19
C LYS A 261 6.96 -7.07 -12.80
N ALA A 262 6.10 -6.51 -11.95
CA ALA A 262 6.47 -6.18 -10.58
C ALA A 262 6.83 -7.45 -9.80
N SER A 263 7.83 -7.39 -8.91
CA SER A 263 8.20 -8.52 -8.05
C SER A 263 7.06 -8.91 -7.13
N PHE A 264 6.33 -7.94 -6.60
CA PHE A 264 5.10 -8.16 -5.84
C PHE A 264 4.09 -9.04 -6.61
N THR A 265 3.73 -8.65 -7.85
CA THR A 265 2.74 -9.38 -8.66
C THR A 265 3.20 -10.80 -8.98
N ARG A 266 4.50 -10.97 -9.27
CA ARG A 266 5.10 -12.27 -9.55
C ARG A 266 5.06 -13.19 -8.32
N THR A 267 5.38 -12.65 -7.14
CA THR A 267 5.32 -13.41 -5.87
C THR A 267 3.91 -13.92 -5.61
N ILE A 268 2.89 -13.06 -5.69
CA ILE A 268 1.50 -13.47 -5.44
C ILE A 268 0.98 -14.44 -6.52
N SER A 269 1.35 -14.22 -7.79
CA SER A 269 1.00 -15.17 -8.87
C SER A 269 1.58 -16.55 -8.61
N GLU A 270 2.81 -16.63 -8.10
CA GLU A 270 3.46 -17.89 -7.76
C GLU A 270 2.82 -18.58 -6.54
N VAL A 271 2.34 -17.82 -5.56
CA VAL A 271 1.50 -18.38 -4.47
C VAL A 271 0.26 -19.06 -5.06
N LEU A 272 -0.45 -18.40 -5.97
CA LEU A 272 -1.65 -18.94 -6.60
C LEU A 272 -1.35 -20.20 -7.44
N GLU A 273 -0.25 -20.21 -8.20
CA GLU A 273 0.20 -21.37 -8.97
C GLU A 273 0.53 -22.56 -8.05
N ASN A 274 1.24 -22.32 -6.94
CA ASN A 274 1.59 -23.38 -5.98
C ASN A 274 0.37 -23.87 -5.19
N TYR A 275 -0.60 -23.01 -4.86
CA TYR A 275 -1.89 -23.44 -4.31
C TYR A 275 -2.60 -24.44 -5.22
N ARG A 276 -2.66 -24.17 -6.52
CA ARG A 276 -3.26 -25.10 -7.51
C ARG A 276 -2.51 -26.41 -7.63
N ARG A 277 -1.19 -26.38 -7.43
CA ARG A 277 -0.34 -27.58 -7.46
C ARG A 277 -0.41 -28.39 -6.16
N PHE A 278 -0.55 -27.71 -5.01
CA PHE A 278 -0.53 -28.33 -3.68
C PHE A 278 -1.75 -27.87 -2.84
N PRO A 279 -3.00 -28.18 -3.27
CA PRO A 279 -4.21 -27.57 -2.71
C PRO A 279 -4.49 -27.92 -1.24
N GLU A 280 -3.83 -28.95 -0.68
CA GLU A 280 -3.99 -29.37 0.72
C GLU A 280 -2.73 -29.12 1.57
N ASN A 281 -1.64 -28.62 0.98
CA ASN A 281 -0.36 -28.45 1.67
C ASN A 281 0.14 -27.00 1.57
N TRP A 282 -0.31 -26.15 2.49
CA TRP A 282 0.11 -24.76 2.56
C TRP A 282 1.59 -24.60 2.94
N GLN A 283 2.13 -25.53 3.76
CA GLN A 283 3.53 -25.51 4.17
C GLN A 283 4.47 -25.67 2.97
N GLN A 284 4.10 -26.53 2.01
CA GLN A 284 4.88 -26.71 0.79
C GLN A 284 4.88 -25.42 -0.06
N THR A 285 3.74 -24.77 -0.18
CA THR A 285 3.66 -23.46 -0.87
C THR A 285 4.51 -22.42 -0.15
N TRP A 286 4.38 -22.30 1.17
CA TRP A 286 5.19 -21.40 1.99
C TRP A 286 6.69 -21.62 1.77
N GLN A 287 7.18 -22.87 1.83
CA GLN A 287 8.60 -23.20 1.64
C GLN A 287 9.14 -22.77 0.27
N ILE A 288 8.34 -22.93 -0.79
CA ILE A 288 8.73 -22.54 -2.14
C ILE A 288 8.86 -21.02 -2.24
N ILE A 289 7.88 -20.29 -1.68
CA ILE A 289 7.86 -18.83 -1.71
C ILE A 289 8.99 -18.26 -0.85
N GLU A 290 9.15 -18.73 0.38
CA GLU A 290 10.21 -18.30 1.29
C GLU A 290 11.60 -18.51 0.68
N LYS A 291 11.88 -19.70 0.16
CA LYS A 291 13.17 -20.02 -0.48
C LYS A 291 13.52 -19.08 -1.64
N LYS A 292 12.50 -18.60 -2.36
CA LYS A 292 12.72 -17.78 -3.57
C LYS A 292 12.71 -16.30 -3.30
N TRP A 293 11.87 -15.84 -2.39
CA TRP A 293 11.56 -14.42 -2.19
C TRP A 293 11.92 -13.91 -0.80
N GLY A 294 12.15 -14.79 0.19
CA GLY A 294 12.39 -14.42 1.57
C GLY A 294 13.68 -13.63 1.79
N GLU A 295 14.72 -13.84 0.96
CA GLU A 295 15.99 -13.08 1.04
C GLU A 295 16.00 -11.81 0.19
N ASP A 296 14.96 -11.56 -0.61
CA ASP A 296 14.82 -10.34 -1.41
C ASP A 296 14.19 -9.22 -0.56
N ILE A 297 14.97 -8.68 0.36
CA ILE A 297 14.52 -7.74 1.39
C ILE A 297 14.93 -6.32 1.04
N GLY A 298 13.95 -5.42 0.91
CA GLY A 298 14.15 -3.98 0.73
C GLY A 298 14.29 -3.21 2.05
N CYS A 299 13.60 -3.67 3.12
CA CYS A 299 13.64 -3.06 4.45
C CYS A 299 15.05 -3.05 5.03
N PRO A 300 15.64 -1.87 5.38
CA PRO A 300 17.01 -1.80 5.90
C PRO A 300 17.25 -2.64 7.16
N GLU A 301 16.25 -2.78 8.03
CA GLU A 301 16.36 -3.59 9.25
C GLU A 301 16.52 -5.07 8.94
N GLY A 302 15.93 -5.54 7.86
CA GLY A 302 15.90 -6.95 7.47
C GLY A 302 17.08 -7.40 6.61
N VAL A 303 17.81 -6.49 5.97
CA VAL A 303 18.90 -6.85 5.07
C VAL A 303 19.95 -7.72 5.80
N PHE A 304 20.18 -8.94 5.28
CA PHE A 304 21.04 -9.99 5.88
C PHE A 304 20.66 -10.38 7.31
N LYS A 305 19.40 -10.26 7.65
CA LYS A 305 18.78 -10.74 8.89
C LYS A 305 17.49 -11.48 8.56
N PRO A 306 16.98 -12.31 9.46
CA PRO A 306 15.74 -13.05 9.20
C PRO A 306 14.47 -12.18 9.24
N LEU A 307 14.53 -10.93 9.74
CA LEU A 307 13.38 -10.01 9.78
C LEU A 307 12.96 -9.65 8.35
N ASN A 308 11.70 -9.85 7.99
CA ASN A 308 11.17 -9.46 6.70
C ASN A 308 9.85 -8.69 6.84
N CYS A 309 9.90 -7.36 6.64
CA CYS A 309 8.74 -6.47 6.63
C CYS A 309 8.31 -6.08 5.21
N ASP A 310 8.87 -6.68 4.16
CA ASP A 310 8.52 -6.34 2.77
C ASP A 310 7.08 -6.69 2.45
N ALA A 311 6.41 -5.81 1.71
CA ALA A 311 5.03 -5.98 1.30
C ALA A 311 4.80 -7.28 0.52
N LYS A 312 5.70 -7.67 -0.38
CA LYS A 312 5.53 -8.86 -1.23
C LYS A 312 5.48 -10.17 -0.44
N ILE A 313 6.34 -10.34 0.58
CA ILE A 313 6.37 -11.59 1.35
C ILE A 313 5.19 -11.63 2.35
N ASN A 314 4.89 -10.52 3.00
CA ASN A 314 3.75 -10.44 3.92
C ASN A 314 2.41 -10.60 3.18
N ALA A 315 2.26 -10.03 1.98
CA ALA A 315 1.10 -10.31 1.12
C ALA A 315 1.03 -11.78 0.69
N ALA A 316 2.15 -12.44 0.48
CA ALA A 316 2.15 -13.88 0.19
C ALA A 316 1.59 -14.70 1.36
N TRP A 317 1.94 -14.36 2.60
CA TRP A 317 1.41 -15.02 3.81
C TRP A 317 -0.10 -14.77 3.99
N ILE A 318 -0.57 -13.54 3.76
CA ILE A 318 -2.00 -13.21 3.72
C ILE A 318 -2.71 -14.05 2.63
N THR A 319 -2.12 -14.12 1.44
CA THR A 319 -2.68 -14.86 0.30
C THR A 319 -2.75 -16.37 0.57
N ILE A 320 -1.72 -16.95 1.22
CA ILE A 320 -1.72 -18.36 1.67
C ILE A 320 -2.87 -18.58 2.66
N GLY A 321 -3.00 -17.72 3.66
CA GLY A 321 -4.08 -17.81 4.64
C GLY A 321 -5.47 -17.80 3.99
N LEU A 322 -5.71 -16.87 3.06
CA LEU A 322 -6.98 -16.76 2.35
C LEU A 322 -7.29 -17.98 1.48
N LEU A 323 -6.31 -18.45 0.69
CA LEU A 323 -6.49 -19.59 -0.22
C LEU A 323 -6.74 -20.91 0.53
N TYR A 324 -5.88 -21.22 1.50
CA TYR A 324 -5.98 -22.47 2.25
C TYR A 324 -7.01 -22.42 3.38
N GLY A 325 -7.39 -21.21 3.82
CA GLY A 325 -8.53 -20.99 4.71
C GLY A 325 -9.88 -21.24 4.03
N ARG A 326 -9.98 -21.08 2.70
CA ARG A 326 -11.17 -21.39 1.87
C ARG A 326 -12.44 -20.71 2.36
N GLY A 327 -12.31 -19.50 2.95
CA GLY A 327 -13.45 -18.74 3.48
C GLY A 327 -13.87 -19.11 4.90
N ASP A 328 -13.21 -20.06 5.56
CA ASP A 328 -13.35 -20.29 7.00
C ASP A 328 -12.54 -19.26 7.78
N PHE A 329 -13.17 -18.59 8.75
CA PHE A 329 -12.57 -17.49 9.50
C PHE A 329 -11.38 -17.99 10.35
N ALA A 330 -11.63 -18.98 11.20
CA ALA A 330 -10.64 -19.51 12.14
C ALA A 330 -9.42 -20.10 11.40
N ARG A 331 -9.68 -20.89 10.38
CA ARG A 331 -8.63 -21.52 9.55
C ARG A 331 -7.81 -20.47 8.80
N THR A 332 -8.45 -19.41 8.27
CA THR A 332 -7.75 -18.33 7.56
C THR A 332 -6.75 -17.64 8.48
N ILE A 333 -7.19 -17.10 9.63
CA ILE A 333 -6.30 -16.36 10.54
C ILE A 333 -5.24 -17.29 11.16
N THR A 334 -5.58 -18.55 11.45
CA THR A 334 -4.63 -19.55 11.97
C THR A 334 -3.50 -19.84 10.98
N ILE A 335 -3.82 -20.11 9.71
CA ILE A 335 -2.79 -20.38 8.68
C ILE A 335 -1.95 -19.13 8.44
N THR A 336 -2.56 -17.94 8.34
CA THR A 336 -1.82 -16.68 8.17
C THR A 336 -0.84 -16.47 9.33
N THR A 337 -1.29 -16.62 10.58
CA THR A 337 -0.42 -16.49 11.76
C THR A 337 0.73 -17.51 11.72
N ARG A 338 0.46 -18.77 11.34
CA ARG A 338 1.48 -19.82 11.25
C ARG A 338 2.53 -19.56 10.19
N CYS A 339 2.28 -18.72 9.20
CA CYS A 339 3.29 -18.33 8.22
C CYS A 339 4.47 -17.54 8.83
N GLY A 340 4.32 -16.97 10.03
CA GLY A 340 5.40 -16.23 10.71
C GLY A 340 5.51 -14.78 10.26
N ASP A 341 6.69 -14.20 10.49
CA ASP A 341 7.07 -12.81 10.22
C ASP A 341 6.18 -11.79 10.96
N ASP A 342 5.51 -10.90 10.25
CA ASP A 342 4.63 -9.84 10.79
C ASP A 342 3.22 -10.40 11.00
N THR A 343 3.09 -11.27 12.01
CA THR A 343 1.92 -12.12 12.19
C THR A 343 0.65 -11.37 12.51
N ASP A 344 0.70 -10.35 13.36
CA ASP A 344 -0.43 -9.55 13.80
C ASP A 344 -1.05 -8.77 12.64
N SER A 345 -0.24 -8.08 11.86
CA SER A 345 -0.66 -7.34 10.67
C SER A 345 -1.20 -8.25 9.56
N ASN A 346 -0.50 -9.37 9.31
CA ASN A 346 -0.92 -10.33 8.29
C ASN A 346 -2.26 -10.98 8.65
N ALA A 347 -2.45 -11.36 9.93
CA ALA A 347 -3.69 -11.94 10.41
C ALA A 347 -4.81 -10.89 10.49
N ALA A 348 -4.51 -9.62 10.80
CA ALA A 348 -5.45 -8.52 10.73
C ALA A 348 -6.03 -8.39 9.31
N ALA A 349 -5.17 -8.23 8.30
CA ALA A 349 -5.60 -8.10 6.92
C ALA A 349 -6.39 -9.32 6.42
N SER A 350 -5.91 -10.56 6.65
CA SER A 350 -6.60 -11.77 6.23
C SER A 350 -7.93 -11.98 6.97
N GLY A 351 -7.95 -11.69 8.29
CA GLY A 351 -9.14 -11.74 9.14
C GLY A 351 -10.20 -10.73 8.68
N GLY A 352 -9.79 -9.52 8.37
CA GLY A 352 -10.67 -8.48 7.86
C GLY A 352 -11.23 -8.80 6.47
N ILE A 353 -10.41 -9.34 5.54
CA ILE A 353 -10.87 -9.76 4.21
C ILE A 353 -11.89 -10.90 4.33
N VAL A 354 -11.58 -11.96 5.09
CA VAL A 354 -12.53 -13.08 5.28
C VAL A 354 -13.76 -12.65 6.09
N GLY A 355 -13.60 -11.74 7.05
CA GLY A 355 -14.72 -11.13 7.79
C GLY A 355 -15.64 -10.33 6.87
N THR A 356 -15.09 -9.58 5.90
CA THR A 356 -15.88 -8.88 4.86
C THR A 356 -16.58 -9.87 3.94
N LEU A 357 -15.91 -10.95 3.55
CA LEU A 357 -16.48 -12.00 2.70
C LEU A 357 -17.69 -12.65 3.39
N LEU A 358 -17.56 -13.00 4.64
CA LEU A 358 -18.58 -13.65 5.45
C LEU A 358 -19.71 -12.70 5.87
N GLY A 359 -19.38 -11.50 6.29
CA GLY A 359 -20.22 -10.61 7.11
C GLY A 359 -20.09 -10.94 8.61
N PHE A 360 -20.32 -9.92 9.45
CA PHE A 360 -20.17 -9.99 10.91
C PHE A 360 -20.97 -11.15 11.54
N LYS A 361 -22.20 -11.35 11.09
CA LYS A 361 -23.11 -12.37 11.63
C LYS A 361 -22.62 -13.81 11.43
N ARG A 362 -21.70 -14.04 10.50
CA ARG A 362 -21.14 -15.37 10.22
C ARG A 362 -19.75 -15.59 10.80
N ILE A 363 -19.17 -14.59 11.47
CA ILE A 363 -17.97 -14.81 12.29
C ILE A 363 -18.39 -15.67 13.50
N PRO A 364 -17.68 -16.79 13.77
CA PRO A 364 -18.06 -17.69 14.88
C PRO A 364 -18.05 -16.97 16.22
N ALA A 365 -19.03 -17.27 17.08
CA ALA A 365 -19.28 -16.53 18.32
C ALA A 365 -18.12 -16.57 19.33
N GLU A 366 -17.33 -17.64 19.31
CA GLU A 366 -16.12 -17.79 20.14
C GLU A 366 -15.07 -16.72 19.83
N TRP A 367 -15.00 -16.21 18.60
CA TRP A 367 -14.08 -15.14 18.20
C TRP A 367 -14.59 -13.75 18.60
N LEU A 368 -15.88 -13.59 18.83
CA LEU A 368 -16.51 -12.31 19.19
C LEU A 368 -16.46 -12.00 20.69
N GLN A 369 -15.95 -12.92 21.49
CA GLN A 369 -15.82 -12.73 22.93
C GLN A 369 -14.79 -11.63 23.22
N GLY A 370 -15.10 -10.75 24.20
CA GLY A 370 -14.27 -9.59 24.54
C GLY A 370 -14.46 -8.36 23.63
N LEU A 371 -15.23 -8.47 22.54
CA LEU A 371 -15.43 -7.36 21.61
C LEU A 371 -16.17 -6.18 22.25
N LYS A 372 -17.20 -6.45 23.07
CA LYS A 372 -18.00 -5.39 23.71
C LYS A 372 -17.20 -4.51 24.66
N GLU A 373 -16.20 -5.06 25.27
CA GLU A 373 -15.31 -4.38 26.22
C GLU A 373 -14.43 -3.35 25.53
N VAL A 374 -14.16 -3.54 24.23
CA VAL A 374 -13.22 -2.72 23.45
C VAL A 374 -13.87 -1.88 22.37
N GLU A 375 -15.13 -2.13 22.01
CA GLU A 375 -15.79 -1.44 20.89
C GLU A 375 -15.81 0.09 21.02
N LYS A 376 -15.84 0.62 22.26
CA LYS A 376 -15.82 2.06 22.54
C LYS A 376 -14.41 2.66 22.64
N PHE A 377 -13.37 1.86 22.44
CA PHE A 377 -12.01 2.37 22.45
C PHE A 377 -11.78 3.30 21.24
N SER A 378 -11.17 4.46 21.54
CA SER A 378 -10.71 5.44 20.54
C SER A 378 -9.21 5.65 20.71
N PRO A 379 -8.41 5.58 19.64
CA PRO A 379 -6.99 5.89 19.72
C PRO A 379 -6.77 7.35 20.16
N ARG A 380 -5.68 7.59 20.86
CA ARG A 380 -5.36 8.93 21.35
C ARG A 380 -5.31 9.96 20.23
N GLY A 381 -6.09 11.04 20.39
CA GLY A 381 -6.17 12.14 19.43
C GLY A 381 -7.11 11.91 18.26
N LEU A 382 -7.91 10.83 18.28
CA LEU A 382 -8.98 10.58 17.32
C LEU A 382 -10.35 10.73 17.99
N ASP A 383 -11.34 11.16 17.19
CA ASP A 383 -12.76 11.29 17.59
C ASP A 383 -13.60 10.14 16.99
N ILE A 384 -13.02 8.94 16.88
CA ILE A 384 -13.65 7.77 16.30
C ILE A 384 -13.28 6.51 17.11
N SER A 385 -14.28 5.70 17.41
CA SER A 385 -14.13 4.39 18.06
C SER A 385 -14.26 3.22 17.08
N PHE A 386 -13.93 2.00 17.53
CA PHE A 386 -14.19 0.79 16.73
C PHE A 386 -15.68 0.55 16.47
N GLU A 387 -16.57 0.97 17.40
CA GLU A 387 -18.04 0.88 17.22
C GLU A 387 -18.54 1.80 16.12
N GLU A 388 -17.95 3.00 15.97
CA GLU A 388 -18.37 4.01 15.00
C GLU A 388 -17.81 3.76 13.60
N ALA A 389 -16.62 3.15 13.49
CA ALA A 389 -15.94 2.94 12.22
C ALA A 389 -16.79 2.24 11.14
N PRO A 390 -17.58 1.19 11.44
CA PRO A 390 -18.49 0.58 10.45
C PRO A 390 -19.57 1.53 9.92
N SER A 391 -20.14 2.38 10.78
CA SER A 391 -21.19 3.33 10.38
C SER A 391 -20.65 4.45 9.51
N ILE A 392 -19.48 4.96 9.83
CA ILE A 392 -18.77 5.97 9.03
C ILE A 392 -18.34 5.37 7.69
N SER A 393 -17.80 4.15 7.70
CA SER A 393 -17.45 3.42 6.46
C SER A 393 -18.68 3.23 5.56
N LEU A 394 -19.84 2.87 6.13
CA LEU A 394 -21.10 2.74 5.39
C LEU A 394 -21.50 4.08 4.74
N LYS A 395 -21.46 5.18 5.50
CA LYS A 395 -21.78 6.52 4.98
C LYS A 395 -20.91 6.86 3.77
N LEU A 396 -19.59 6.66 3.89
CA LEU A 396 -18.64 6.92 2.80
C LEU A 396 -18.81 5.94 1.63
N ALA A 397 -19.10 4.67 1.89
CA ALA A 397 -19.38 3.67 0.85
C ALA A 397 -20.61 4.03 0.03
N LEU A 398 -21.70 4.47 0.66
CA LEU A 398 -22.92 4.90 -0.03
C LEU A 398 -22.68 6.15 -0.88
N GLU A 399 -21.89 7.11 -0.38
CA GLU A 399 -21.47 8.28 -1.14
C GLU A 399 -20.61 7.87 -2.36
N ASN A 400 -19.68 6.94 -2.17
CA ASN A 400 -18.81 6.44 -3.23
C ASN A 400 -19.60 5.70 -4.31
N ILE A 401 -20.54 4.84 -3.91
CA ILE A 401 -21.45 4.13 -4.81
C ILE A 401 -22.24 5.12 -5.67
N LYS A 402 -22.86 6.14 -5.06
CA LYS A 402 -23.60 7.18 -5.80
C LYS A 402 -22.72 7.93 -6.79
N LYS A 403 -21.50 8.33 -6.38
CA LYS A 403 -20.54 9.03 -7.25
C LYS A 403 -20.10 8.21 -8.46
N ASN A 404 -20.18 6.88 -8.36
CA ASN A 404 -19.79 5.95 -9.42
C ASN A 404 -20.97 5.32 -10.18
N GLY A 405 -22.12 5.99 -10.18
CA GLY A 405 -23.30 5.59 -10.98
C GLY A 405 -24.23 4.59 -10.31
N GLY A 406 -23.99 4.27 -9.04
CA GLY A 406 -24.88 3.40 -8.28
C GLY A 406 -26.15 4.10 -7.81
N GLN A 407 -27.17 3.30 -7.51
CA GLN A 407 -28.49 3.73 -7.06
C GLN A 407 -28.83 3.11 -5.71
N ILE A 408 -29.50 3.88 -4.87
CA ILE A 408 -29.99 3.45 -3.56
C ILE A 408 -31.51 3.66 -3.53
N ASN A 409 -32.24 2.57 -3.56
CA ASN A 409 -33.70 2.54 -3.59
C ASN A 409 -34.22 1.84 -2.33
N GLY A 410 -34.55 2.62 -1.30
CA GLY A 410 -34.85 2.10 0.02
C GLY A 410 -33.69 1.30 0.60
N LYS A 411 -33.90 0.02 0.89
CA LYS A 411 -32.84 -0.89 1.38
C LYS A 411 -32.05 -1.58 0.27
N LYS A 412 -32.39 -1.43 -1.00
CA LYS A 412 -31.67 -2.05 -2.13
C LYS A 412 -30.65 -1.07 -2.69
N ILE A 413 -29.43 -1.55 -2.79
CA ILE A 413 -28.29 -0.85 -3.39
C ILE A 413 -27.93 -1.59 -4.68
N SER A 414 -27.69 -0.84 -5.77
CA SER A 414 -27.22 -1.39 -7.03
C SER A 414 -26.18 -0.47 -7.65
N PHE A 415 -25.13 -1.04 -8.26
CA PHE A 415 -24.05 -0.30 -8.90
C PHE A 415 -23.43 -1.09 -10.05
N PRO A 416 -22.91 -0.38 -11.08
CA PRO A 416 -22.25 -1.02 -12.22
C PRO A 416 -20.90 -1.60 -11.83
N LEU A 417 -20.62 -2.83 -12.30
CA LEU A 417 -19.29 -3.45 -12.18
C LEU A 417 -18.48 -3.08 -13.42
N LYS A 418 -17.41 -2.30 -13.23
CA LYS A 418 -16.48 -1.98 -14.32
C LYS A 418 -15.56 -3.17 -14.58
N LYS A 419 -15.70 -3.76 -15.77
CA LYS A 419 -14.78 -4.76 -16.31
C LYS A 419 -13.64 -4.07 -17.08
N ASN A 420 -12.52 -4.75 -17.25
CA ASN A 420 -11.37 -4.27 -18.05
C ASN A 420 -10.69 -3.00 -17.52
N ILE A 421 -10.36 -3.00 -16.23
CA ILE A 421 -9.50 -1.98 -15.64
C ILE A 421 -8.06 -2.27 -16.10
N PRO A 422 -7.36 -1.32 -16.77
CA PRO A 422 -5.99 -1.54 -17.19
C PRO A 422 -5.05 -1.68 -15.98
N PRO A 423 -4.01 -2.52 -16.09
CA PRO A 423 -3.03 -2.62 -15.02
C PRO A 423 -2.28 -1.29 -14.82
N LEU A 424 -1.84 -1.08 -13.59
CA LEU A 424 -1.01 0.07 -13.22
C LEU A 424 0.32 0.07 -13.98
N PRO A 425 0.93 1.24 -14.18
CA PRO A 425 2.29 1.33 -14.71
C PRO A 425 3.28 0.67 -13.75
N LEU A 426 4.32 0.04 -14.31
CA LEU A 426 5.40 -0.56 -13.53
C LEU A 426 6.26 0.54 -12.88
N GLU A 427 6.45 0.45 -11.59
CA GLU A 427 7.41 1.20 -10.79
C GLU A 427 8.31 0.21 -10.06
N ILE A 428 9.62 0.42 -10.10
CA ILE A 428 10.61 -0.43 -9.44
C ILE A 428 11.43 0.44 -8.50
N ASN A 429 11.33 0.15 -7.20
CA ASN A 429 12.14 0.77 -6.18
C ASN A 429 13.55 0.17 -6.17
N PHE A 430 14.51 0.91 -5.65
CA PHE A 430 15.90 0.50 -5.45
C PHE A 430 16.56 -0.12 -6.70
N LEU A 431 16.12 0.30 -7.90
CA LEU A 431 16.70 -0.19 -9.16
C LEU A 431 18.22 0.05 -9.17
N ASP A 432 18.99 -1.00 -9.43
CA ASP A 432 20.46 -1.02 -9.36
C ASP A 432 21.05 -0.70 -7.96
N HIS A 433 20.27 -1.00 -6.89
CA HIS A 433 20.72 -0.84 -5.50
C HIS A 433 20.47 -2.15 -4.75
N PHE A 434 21.36 -3.11 -4.93
CA PHE A 434 21.29 -4.39 -4.24
C PHE A 434 22.08 -4.33 -2.93
N PRO A 435 21.56 -4.87 -1.81
CA PRO A 435 22.33 -4.98 -0.59
C PRO A 435 23.64 -5.77 -0.83
N ARG A 436 24.77 -5.21 -0.40
CA ARG A 436 26.09 -5.80 -0.57
C ARG A 436 26.72 -6.21 0.76
N GLU A 437 26.58 -5.35 1.77
CA GLU A 437 27.22 -5.51 3.07
C GLU A 437 26.34 -4.94 4.16
N ARG A 438 26.31 -5.61 5.31
CA ARG A 438 25.83 -5.06 6.58
C ARG A 438 26.98 -5.09 7.57
N ARG A 439 27.28 -3.97 8.19
CA ARG A 439 28.38 -3.83 9.13
C ARG A 439 27.93 -3.09 10.38
N GLU A 440 28.28 -3.63 11.52
CA GLU A 440 28.07 -2.95 12.80
C GLU A 440 28.96 -1.70 12.88
N LEU A 441 28.39 -0.61 13.35
CA LEU A 441 29.10 0.63 13.61
C LEU A 441 29.39 0.78 15.10
N ASN A 442 28.40 0.54 15.96
CA ASN A 442 28.46 0.70 17.42
C ASN A 442 29.05 2.05 17.83
N LEU A 443 28.72 3.11 17.08
CA LEU A 443 29.21 4.47 17.29
C LEU A 443 28.18 5.29 18.05
N ARG A 444 28.67 6.19 18.89
CA ARG A 444 27.81 7.12 19.61
C ARG A 444 28.33 8.55 19.41
N LEU A 445 27.48 9.40 18.86
CA LEU A 445 27.71 10.84 18.80
C LEU A 445 27.04 11.49 20.01
N SER A 446 27.78 12.35 20.69
CA SER A 446 27.35 13.01 21.94
C SER A 446 27.97 14.40 22.01
N GLU A 447 27.83 15.06 23.16
CA GLU A 447 28.54 16.30 23.45
C GLU A 447 30.09 16.16 23.37
N ILE A 448 30.61 15.00 23.77
CA ILE A 448 32.07 14.71 23.75
C ILE A 448 32.50 14.29 22.33
N THR A 449 31.72 13.46 21.67
CA THR A 449 31.99 12.98 20.31
C THR A 449 30.95 13.52 19.36
N SER A 450 31.15 14.72 18.84
CA SER A 450 30.19 15.46 18.03
C SER A 450 30.29 15.17 16.53
N GLU A 451 31.31 14.44 16.08
CA GLU A 451 31.54 14.13 14.67
C GLU A 451 32.11 12.72 14.47
N THR A 452 31.90 12.14 13.30
CA THR A 452 32.47 10.85 12.91
C THR A 452 32.60 10.72 11.40
N THR A 453 33.55 9.86 10.99
CA THR A 453 33.78 9.50 9.59
C THR A 453 33.60 8.00 9.40
N ILE A 454 32.84 7.62 8.35
CA ILE A 454 32.57 6.23 7.97
C ILE A 454 33.00 6.04 6.52
N GLU A 455 33.88 5.07 6.27
CA GLU A 455 34.30 4.70 4.92
C GLU A 455 33.53 3.48 4.44
N PHE A 456 33.12 3.49 3.17
CA PHE A 456 32.38 2.38 2.53
C PHE A 456 32.64 2.36 1.02
N GLU A 457 32.30 1.23 0.36
CA GLU A 457 32.38 1.08 -1.09
C GLU A 457 31.06 0.58 -1.65
N GLY A 458 30.43 1.37 -2.55
CA GLY A 458 29.11 1.03 -3.11
C GLY A 458 28.47 2.17 -3.89
N THR A 459 27.15 2.08 -4.09
CA THR A 459 26.33 3.10 -4.79
C THR A 459 25.32 3.77 -3.88
N GLY A 460 25.26 3.36 -2.61
CA GLY A 460 24.36 3.92 -1.60
C GLY A 460 24.56 3.27 -0.25
N PHE A 461 23.94 3.87 0.76
CA PHE A 461 23.95 3.35 2.12
C PHE A 461 22.66 3.72 2.88
N ALA A 462 22.39 2.95 3.93
CA ALA A 462 21.43 3.28 4.98
C ALA A 462 22.06 2.98 6.34
N ILE A 463 21.91 3.88 7.31
CA ILE A 463 22.41 3.71 8.68
C ILE A 463 21.21 3.63 9.62
N ASN A 464 21.10 2.52 10.33
CA ASN A 464 20.14 2.33 11.40
C ASN A 464 20.70 2.87 12.73
N GLY A 465 19.82 3.52 13.49
CA GLY A 465 20.21 4.16 14.73
C GLY A 465 19.03 4.68 15.52
N ARG A 466 19.30 5.31 16.65
CA ARG A 466 18.29 5.93 17.51
C ARG A 466 18.87 7.09 18.30
N ILE A 467 17.96 7.91 18.84
CA ILE A 467 18.30 8.95 19.80
C ILE A 467 18.02 8.43 21.20
N ILE A 468 19.04 8.49 22.08
CA ILE A 468 18.96 8.07 23.47
C ILE A 468 18.82 9.32 24.34
N LYS A 469 17.63 9.58 24.87
CA LYS A 469 17.39 10.68 25.81
C LYS A 469 18.11 10.42 27.12
N LYS A 470 18.69 11.48 27.68
CA LYS A 470 19.32 11.49 29.00
C LYS A 470 18.53 12.31 30.02
N VAL A 471 17.67 13.18 29.51
CA VAL A 471 16.80 14.06 30.32
C VAL A 471 15.35 13.98 29.83
N PRO A 472 14.36 14.34 30.63
CA PRO A 472 12.94 14.29 30.23
C PRO A 472 12.58 15.21 29.07
N GLU A 473 13.28 16.36 28.93
CA GLU A 473 13.02 17.36 27.93
C GLU A 473 13.30 16.83 26.52
N ASP A 474 12.50 17.25 25.56
CA ASP A 474 12.73 16.94 24.15
C ASP A 474 13.85 17.81 23.61
N HIS A 475 14.68 17.21 22.75
CA HIS A 475 15.72 17.86 22.00
C HIS A 475 15.67 17.39 20.54
N THR A 476 16.10 18.26 19.63
CA THR A 476 16.17 17.91 18.21
C THR A 476 17.55 18.26 17.69
N TYR A 477 18.30 17.24 17.26
CA TYR A 477 19.58 17.43 16.63
C TYR A 477 19.45 17.77 15.14
N ARG A 478 20.41 18.57 14.67
CA ARG A 478 20.71 18.73 13.24
C ARG A 478 22.09 18.15 13.00
N VAL A 479 22.17 17.15 12.13
CA VAL A 479 23.41 16.47 11.79
C VAL A 479 23.69 16.69 10.33
N ALA A 480 24.80 17.36 10.02
CA ALA A 480 25.28 17.53 8.66
C ALA A 480 25.81 16.21 8.12
N MET A 481 25.47 15.88 6.89
CA MET A 481 25.93 14.71 6.15
C MET A 481 26.76 15.18 4.95
N VAL A 482 28.07 14.94 5.00
CA VAL A 482 29.02 15.29 3.95
C VAL A 482 29.56 14.02 3.32
N ILE A 483 29.42 13.86 2.02
CA ILE A 483 29.92 12.70 1.27
C ILE A 483 31.01 13.19 0.32
N ASP A 484 32.22 12.61 0.42
CA ASP A 484 33.38 12.94 -0.41
C ASP A 484 33.68 14.44 -0.43
N GLY A 485 33.59 15.08 0.73
CA GLY A 485 33.82 16.51 0.91
C GLY A 485 32.70 17.44 0.42
N ARG A 486 31.56 16.89 -0.01
CA ARG A 486 30.41 17.68 -0.46
C ARG A 486 29.23 17.51 0.48
N LEU A 487 28.58 18.61 0.84
CA LEU A 487 27.36 18.57 1.64
C LEU A 487 26.26 17.82 0.86
N ALA A 488 25.87 16.65 1.35
CA ALA A 488 24.81 15.83 0.79
C ALA A 488 23.44 16.13 1.39
N GLY A 489 23.42 16.73 2.60
CA GLY A 489 22.18 17.12 3.28
C GLY A 489 22.40 17.26 4.79
N ALA A 490 21.29 17.42 5.51
CA ALA A 490 21.26 17.39 6.97
C ALA A 490 20.07 16.58 7.43
N SER A 491 20.26 15.71 8.42
CA SER A 491 19.19 14.98 9.08
C SER A 491 18.70 15.76 10.31
N ILE A 492 17.39 15.81 10.47
CA ILE A 492 16.72 16.37 11.64
C ILE A 492 16.28 15.21 12.51
N LEU A 493 16.82 15.12 13.72
CA LEU A 493 16.68 13.96 14.59
C LEU A 493 16.03 14.36 15.92
N PRO A 494 14.69 14.28 16.04
CA PRO A 494 13.99 14.54 17.30
C PRO A 494 14.22 13.41 18.30
N ALA A 495 14.46 13.76 19.56
CA ALA A 495 14.60 12.80 20.65
C ALA A 495 13.25 12.27 21.18
N HIS A 496 12.13 12.88 20.77
CA HIS A 496 10.79 12.40 21.16
C HIS A 496 10.54 11.00 20.56
N PRO A 497 10.18 9.98 21.36
CA PRO A 497 10.09 8.58 20.90
C PRO A 497 9.19 8.39 19.66
N PHE A 498 8.03 9.04 19.62
CA PHE A 498 7.10 8.94 18.48
C PHE A 498 7.57 9.63 17.20
N LEU A 499 8.63 10.42 17.24
CA LEU A 499 9.14 11.16 16.10
C LEU A 499 10.49 10.66 15.59
N GLN A 500 11.09 9.69 16.28
CA GLN A 500 12.37 9.10 15.88
C GLN A 500 12.24 8.33 14.56
N ASN A 501 13.25 8.46 13.74
CA ASN A 501 13.41 7.67 12.53
C ASN A 501 14.43 6.54 12.77
N PRO A 502 14.08 5.26 12.55
CA PRO A 502 14.99 4.14 12.74
C PRO A 502 16.16 4.14 11.75
N THR A 503 16.02 4.79 10.58
CA THR A 503 17.06 4.95 9.57
C THR A 503 17.42 6.44 9.41
N PRO A 504 18.15 7.04 10.37
CA PRO A 504 18.41 8.47 10.43
C PRO A 504 19.26 9.01 9.28
N PHE A 505 20.10 8.18 8.69
CA PHE A 505 20.99 8.58 7.59
C PHE A 505 20.93 7.57 6.47
N PHE A 506 20.69 8.04 5.25
CA PHE A 506 20.74 7.23 4.03
C PHE A 506 21.00 8.12 2.82
N HIS A 507 21.61 7.54 1.80
CA HIS A 507 21.77 8.18 0.51
C HIS A 507 21.88 7.11 -0.58
N TYR A 508 21.16 7.29 -1.66
CA TYR A 508 21.17 6.42 -2.83
C TYR A 508 21.72 7.19 -4.04
N LYS A 509 22.03 6.47 -5.13
CA LYS A 509 22.52 7.03 -6.40
C LYS A 509 23.88 7.71 -6.30
N LEU A 510 24.76 7.18 -5.47
CA LEU A 510 26.19 7.53 -5.51
C LEU A 510 26.85 6.91 -6.76
N ARG A 511 27.97 7.46 -7.19
CA ARG A 511 28.80 6.81 -8.20
C ARG A 511 29.42 5.53 -7.61
N PRO A 512 29.53 4.43 -8.41
CA PRO A 512 30.19 3.24 -7.88
C PRO A 512 31.64 3.56 -7.44
N GLY A 513 32.03 3.12 -6.25
CA GLY A 513 33.37 3.31 -5.75
C GLY A 513 33.46 3.50 -4.24
N LYS A 514 34.66 3.90 -3.78
CA LYS A 514 34.92 4.19 -2.37
C LYS A 514 34.43 5.59 -2.02
N HIS A 515 33.76 5.69 -0.87
CA HIS A 515 33.19 6.92 -0.35
C HIS A 515 33.58 7.14 1.09
N ARG A 516 33.65 8.40 1.46
CA ARG A 516 33.86 8.85 2.84
C ARG A 516 32.64 9.67 3.26
N LEU A 517 31.87 9.12 4.20
CA LEU A 517 30.75 9.81 4.85
C LEU A 517 31.27 10.47 6.13
N PHE A 518 31.10 11.78 6.24
CA PHE A 518 31.33 12.55 7.45
C PHE A 518 30.01 13.02 8.02
N LEU A 519 29.79 12.73 9.30
CA LEU A 519 28.62 13.16 10.07
C LEU A 519 29.06 14.12 11.17
N GLN A 520 28.36 15.25 11.29
CA GLN A 520 28.66 16.28 12.30
C GLN A 520 27.40 16.81 12.94
N ILE A 521 27.33 16.78 14.26
CA ILE A 521 26.27 17.44 15.02
C ILE A 521 26.53 18.95 15.00
N GLY A 522 25.56 19.73 14.52
CA GLY A 522 25.68 21.19 14.47
C GLY A 522 25.72 21.86 15.83
N GLU A 523 24.87 21.39 16.75
CA GLU A 523 24.79 21.87 18.13
C GLU A 523 24.78 20.67 19.09
N PRO A 524 25.95 20.19 19.54
CA PRO A 524 26.07 19.13 20.53
C PRO A 524 25.37 19.50 21.84
N SER A 525 24.74 18.52 22.50
CA SER A 525 23.98 18.75 23.72
C SER A 525 24.10 17.56 24.68
N PRO A 526 24.18 17.78 26.00
CA PRO A 526 24.18 16.72 27.00
C PRO A 526 22.81 16.02 27.16
N LYS A 527 21.74 16.56 26.53
CA LYS A 527 20.36 16.08 26.70
C LYS A 527 20.08 14.74 26.05
N ALA A 528 20.84 14.34 25.06
CA ALA A 528 20.69 13.06 24.37
C ALA A 528 21.99 12.63 23.67
N ASP A 529 22.08 11.37 23.27
CA ASP A 529 23.10 10.82 22.38
C ASP A 529 22.45 10.31 21.09
N ILE A 530 23.22 10.29 20.00
CA ILE A 530 22.85 9.63 18.75
C ILE A 530 23.61 8.32 18.66
N GLU A 531 22.92 7.18 18.75
CA GLU A 531 23.49 5.86 18.58
C GLU A 531 23.36 5.42 17.12
N LEU A 532 24.49 5.16 16.46
CA LEU A 532 24.57 4.56 15.13
C LEU A 532 24.89 3.09 15.30
N LYS A 533 23.93 2.23 14.99
CA LYS A 533 24.05 0.78 15.24
C LYS A 533 24.81 0.08 14.13
N GLU A 534 24.38 0.28 12.90
CA GLU A 534 24.86 -0.47 11.74
C GLU A 534 24.69 0.35 10.47
N ILE A 535 25.49 -0.01 9.45
CA ILE A 535 25.36 0.51 8.09
C ILE A 535 25.07 -0.64 7.14
N ILE A 536 24.09 -0.43 6.26
CA ILE A 536 23.80 -1.27 5.10
C ILE A 536 24.38 -0.56 3.89
N ILE A 537 25.16 -1.26 3.08
CA ILE A 537 25.79 -0.75 1.87
C ILE A 537 25.14 -1.41 0.66
N TYR A 538 24.81 -0.60 -0.34
CA TYR A 538 24.19 -1.03 -1.58
C TYR A 538 25.14 -0.87 -2.75
N ASP A 539 25.03 -1.77 -3.75
CA ASP A 539 25.82 -1.72 -4.98
C ASP A 539 24.93 -2.12 -6.19
N LYS A 540 25.44 -1.88 -7.41
CA LYS A 540 24.77 -2.25 -8.67
C LYS A 540 24.64 -3.76 -8.89
N LYS A 541 25.38 -4.56 -8.15
CA LYS A 541 25.34 -6.03 -8.21
C LYS A 541 25.09 -6.59 -6.83
N PRO A 542 24.27 -7.65 -6.71
CA PRO A 542 24.09 -8.33 -5.43
C PRO A 542 25.43 -8.86 -4.90
N ALA A 543 25.48 -9.10 -3.59
CA ALA A 543 26.56 -9.85 -2.98
C ALA A 543 26.63 -11.24 -3.66
N LYS A 544 27.87 -11.73 -3.93
CA LYS A 544 28.07 -13.03 -4.54
C LYS A 544 27.73 -14.15 -3.56
#